data_95bfbd5ee4dcac67d22b9ce0c59aa4c4
#
_entry.id   95bfbd5ee4dcac67d22b9ce0c59aa4c4
#
_cell.length_a   1.000
_cell.length_b   1.000
_cell.length_c   1.000
_cell.angle_alpha   90.00
_cell.angle_beta   90.00
_cell.angle_gamma   90.00
#
_symmetry.space_group_name_H-M   'P 1'
#
loop_
_entity.id
_entity.type
_entity.pdbx_description
1 polymer ?
#
loop_
_entity_poly.entity_id
_entity_poly.type
_entity_poly.pdbx_seq_one_letter_code
_entity_poly.pdbx_strand_id
1 'polypeptide(L)'
;RTPLGRSGVMAGDFQPMGHTQIVMNLVDFGMNLQEAGDAPRWDHTGGASPMGKTTENTGTVRVESGIPYTTVRGLMGIGHRIGIARGIYGGYQAILWDNENKVYHGASESRKDGQAAGY
;
A
#
# COMPACT_ATOMS: atom_id res chain seq x y z
N ARG A 1 18.28 -13.29 15.97
CA ARG A 1 17.32 -12.17 15.87
C ARG A 1 15.97 -12.76 15.51
N THR A 2 15.00 -12.65 16.38
CA THR A 2 13.60 -13.03 16.07
C THR A 2 13.05 -12.00 15.09
N PRO A 3 12.50 -12.40 13.93
CA PRO A 3 11.89 -11.44 13.02
C PRO A 3 10.73 -10.72 13.72
N LEU A 4 10.71 -9.38 13.62
CA LEU A 4 9.69 -8.54 14.27
C LEU A 4 8.29 -8.78 13.71
N GLY A 5 8.17 -9.27 12.48
CA GLY A 5 6.88 -9.55 11.87
C GLY A 5 6.99 -10.06 10.44
N ARG A 6 5.85 -10.42 9.89
CA ARG A 6 5.67 -10.80 8.48
C ARG A 6 4.45 -10.09 7.94
N SER A 7 4.57 -9.55 6.74
CA SER A 7 3.44 -8.95 6.02
C SER A 7 3.48 -9.37 4.55
N GLY A 8 2.32 -9.36 3.92
CA GLY A 8 2.19 -9.64 2.51
C GLY A 8 1.10 -8.77 1.89
N VAL A 9 1.35 -8.33 0.66
CA VAL A 9 0.36 -7.70 -0.20
C VAL A 9 0.26 -8.52 -1.48
N MET A 10 -0.89 -9.07 -1.75
CA MET A 10 -1.13 -9.76 -3.02
C MET A 10 -1.77 -8.82 -4.03
N ALA A 11 -1.18 -8.64 -5.19
CA ALA A 11 -1.73 -7.79 -6.25
C ALA A 11 -0.94 -7.81 -7.57
N GLY A 12 -0.26 -8.86 -7.91
CA GLY A 12 0.53 -8.92 -9.14
C GLY A 12 1.52 -7.74 -9.24
N ASP A 13 1.42 -6.97 -10.31
CA ASP A 13 2.36 -5.85 -10.59
C ASP A 13 2.31 -4.71 -9.57
N PHE A 14 1.26 -4.62 -8.77
CA PHE A 14 1.15 -3.64 -7.69
C PHE A 14 1.99 -4.01 -6.45
N GLN A 15 2.45 -5.24 -6.31
CA GLN A 15 3.13 -5.71 -5.10
C GLN A 15 4.29 -4.81 -4.64
N PRO A 16 5.23 -4.38 -5.50
CA PRO A 16 6.33 -3.52 -5.04
C PRO A 16 5.86 -2.21 -4.42
N MET A 17 4.91 -1.54 -5.07
CA MET A 17 4.34 -0.28 -4.56
C MET A 17 3.50 -0.49 -3.31
N GLY A 18 2.71 -1.55 -3.26
CA GLY A 18 1.89 -1.88 -2.10
C GLY A 18 2.74 -2.18 -0.86
N HIS A 19 3.78 -2.99 -0.99
CA HIS A 19 4.70 -3.27 0.11
C HIS A 19 5.42 -2.02 0.60
N THR A 20 5.90 -1.18 -0.32
CA THR A 20 6.57 0.09 0.04
C THR A 20 5.66 0.98 0.86
N GLN A 21 4.41 1.17 0.44
CA GLN A 21 3.44 2.00 1.15
C GLN A 21 3.15 1.46 2.56
N ILE A 22 2.99 0.15 2.72
CA ILE A 22 2.79 -0.47 4.04
C ILE A 22 4.00 -0.24 4.95
N VAL A 23 5.21 -0.46 4.45
CA VAL A 23 6.43 -0.25 5.25
C VAL A 23 6.58 1.21 5.66
N MET A 24 6.34 2.16 4.76
CA MET A 24 6.36 3.59 5.07
C MET A 24 5.31 3.94 6.12
N ASN A 25 4.10 3.41 6.02
CA ASN A 25 3.04 3.64 6.99
C ASN A 25 3.45 3.19 8.41
N LEU A 26 4.09 2.03 8.51
CA LEU A 26 4.56 1.49 9.78
C LEU A 26 5.78 2.24 10.34
N VAL A 27 6.78 2.52 9.49
CA VAL A 27 8.10 3.00 9.93
C VAL A 27 8.17 4.52 9.98
N ASP A 28 7.70 5.18 8.92
CA ASP A 28 7.84 6.64 8.79
C ASP A 28 6.67 7.40 9.41
N PHE A 29 5.45 6.84 9.31
CA PHE A 29 4.24 7.48 9.83
C PHE A 29 3.78 6.91 11.18
N GLY A 30 4.41 5.86 11.69
CA GLY A 30 4.12 5.30 13.01
C GLY A 30 2.73 4.70 13.15
N MET A 31 2.10 4.30 12.06
CA MET A 31 0.78 3.66 12.08
C MET A 31 0.88 2.29 12.73
N ASN A 32 -0.16 1.87 13.43
CA ASN A 32 -0.26 0.49 13.88
C ASN A 32 -0.50 -0.47 12.70
N LEU A 33 -0.43 -1.77 12.98
CA LEU A 33 -0.49 -2.80 11.94
C LEU A 33 -1.79 -2.76 11.11
N GLN A 34 -2.93 -2.52 11.77
CA GLN A 34 -4.22 -2.44 11.11
C GLN A 34 -4.37 -1.13 10.32
N GLU A 35 -4.01 -0.01 10.93
CA GLU A 35 -4.03 1.31 10.27
C GLU A 35 -3.17 1.32 9.01
N ALA A 36 -1.97 0.73 9.06
CA ALA A 36 -1.08 0.65 7.91
C ALA A 36 -1.70 -0.13 6.75
N GLY A 37 -2.46 -1.18 7.06
CA GLY A 37 -3.18 -1.98 6.08
C GLY A 37 -4.39 -1.28 5.49
N ASP A 38 -5.17 -0.59 6.31
CA ASP A 38 -6.42 0.07 5.91
C ASP A 38 -6.19 1.45 5.27
N ALA A 39 -5.02 2.06 5.48
CA ALA A 39 -4.68 3.34 4.87
C ALA A 39 -4.90 3.33 3.35
N PRO A 40 -5.48 4.42 2.80
CA PRO A 40 -5.76 4.48 1.37
C PRO A 40 -4.47 4.44 0.56
N ARG A 41 -4.49 3.67 -0.51
CA ARG A 41 -3.34 3.41 -1.37
C ARG A 41 -3.41 4.18 -2.67
N TRP A 42 -2.27 4.27 -3.30
CA TRP A 42 -2.14 4.80 -4.65
C TRP A 42 -1.30 3.86 -5.49
N ASP A 43 -1.48 3.95 -6.80
CA ASP A 43 -0.74 3.20 -7.80
C ASP A 43 -0.37 4.13 -8.95
N HIS A 44 0.69 3.82 -9.67
CA HIS A 44 1.13 4.59 -10.82
C HIS A 44 1.19 3.69 -12.05
N THR A 45 0.50 4.11 -13.09
CA THR A 45 0.56 3.45 -14.40
C THR A 45 1.44 4.22 -15.34
N GLY A 46 2.23 3.52 -16.10
CA GLY A 46 3.20 4.11 -17.00
C GLY A 46 4.58 4.25 -16.33
N GLY A 47 5.55 4.46 -17.12
CA GLY A 47 6.94 4.54 -16.70
C GLY A 47 7.87 4.07 -17.82
N ALA A 48 9.16 4.15 -17.58
CA ALA A 48 10.15 3.59 -18.49
C ALA A 48 10.01 2.07 -18.55
N SER A 49 9.85 1.53 -19.74
CA SER A 49 9.96 0.09 -19.92
C SER A 49 11.38 -0.35 -19.54
N PRO A 50 11.55 -1.50 -18.85
CA PRO A 50 12.87 -2.09 -18.63
C PRO A 50 13.67 -2.30 -19.92
N MET A 51 12.98 -2.33 -21.05
CA MET A 51 13.57 -2.45 -22.40
C MET A 51 13.95 -1.09 -23.03
N GLY A 52 13.98 -0.01 -22.25
CA GLY A 52 14.45 1.30 -22.69
C GLY A 52 13.48 2.10 -23.57
N LYS A 53 12.24 1.66 -23.73
CA LYS A 53 11.21 2.46 -24.41
C LYS A 53 10.63 3.47 -23.44
N THR A 54 10.89 4.74 -23.65
CA THR A 54 10.17 5.83 -23.00
C THR A 54 8.89 6.09 -23.78
N THR A 55 7.77 6.11 -23.08
CA THR A 55 6.50 6.56 -23.66
C THR A 55 6.30 8.01 -23.28
N GLU A 56 6.10 8.88 -24.27
CA GLU A 56 5.75 10.28 -24.03
C GLU A 56 4.37 10.37 -23.35
N ASN A 57 4.18 11.35 -22.50
CA ASN A 57 2.94 11.58 -21.73
C ASN A 57 2.54 10.46 -20.78
N THR A 58 3.46 9.95 -20.06
CA THR A 58 3.26 8.74 -19.30
C THR A 58 3.00 8.95 -17.85
N GLY A 59 2.06 8.19 -17.41
CA GLY A 59 1.74 7.94 -16.04
C GLY A 59 0.48 8.63 -15.60
N THR A 60 -0.33 7.85 -14.95
CA THR A 60 -1.48 8.31 -14.18
C THR A 60 -1.33 7.77 -12.78
N VAL A 61 -1.38 8.65 -11.80
CA VAL A 61 -1.48 8.24 -10.39
C VAL A 61 -2.93 7.90 -10.13
N ARG A 62 -3.20 6.64 -9.86
CA ARG A 62 -4.53 6.15 -9.49
C ARG A 62 -4.62 6.12 -7.97
N VAL A 63 -5.66 6.71 -7.43
CA VAL A 63 -5.83 6.86 -5.98
C VAL A 63 -7.11 6.18 -5.51
N GLU A 64 -7.06 5.64 -4.29
CA GLU A 64 -8.26 5.19 -3.59
C GLU A 64 -9.08 6.37 -3.08
N SER A 65 -10.38 6.15 -2.92
CA SER A 65 -11.35 7.17 -2.48
C SER A 65 -11.07 7.75 -1.09
N GLY A 66 -10.28 7.08 -0.27
CA GLY A 66 -9.85 7.56 1.04
C GLY A 66 -8.77 8.64 1.00
N ILE A 67 -8.14 8.90 -0.15
CA ILE A 67 -7.16 9.98 -0.26
C ILE A 67 -7.89 11.33 -0.32
N PRO A 68 -7.53 12.29 0.56
CA PRO A 68 -8.24 13.58 0.63
C PRO A 68 -8.23 14.33 -0.70
N TYR A 69 -9.35 14.93 -1.04
CA TYR A 69 -9.49 15.69 -2.29
C TYR A 69 -8.50 16.87 -2.40
N THR A 70 -8.15 17.48 -1.28
CA THR A 70 -7.11 18.53 -1.21
C THR A 70 -5.75 18.02 -1.66
N THR A 71 -5.39 16.80 -1.29
CA THR A 71 -4.17 16.12 -1.73
C THR A 71 -4.22 15.85 -3.24
N VAL A 72 -5.35 15.33 -3.73
CA VAL A 72 -5.58 15.09 -5.16
C VAL A 72 -5.41 16.38 -5.97
N ARG A 73 -6.02 17.47 -5.53
CA ARG A 73 -5.86 18.78 -6.18
C ARG A 73 -4.43 19.29 -6.14
N GLY A 74 -3.75 19.13 -5.02
CA GLY A 74 -2.35 19.51 -4.90
C GLY A 74 -1.45 18.78 -5.91
N LEU A 75 -1.64 17.47 -6.05
CA LEU A 75 -0.92 16.66 -7.03
C LEU A 75 -1.22 17.10 -8.46
N MET A 76 -2.48 17.38 -8.78
CA MET A 76 -2.87 17.92 -10.10
C MET A 76 -2.21 19.28 -10.36
N GLY A 77 -2.14 20.14 -9.32
CA GLY A 77 -1.54 21.48 -9.42
C GLY A 77 -0.04 21.47 -9.75
N ILE A 78 0.67 20.42 -9.38
CA ILE A 78 2.09 20.21 -9.74
C ILE A 78 2.29 19.33 -10.98
N GLY A 79 1.20 19.06 -11.72
CA GLY A 79 1.27 18.45 -13.04
C GLY A 79 1.00 16.94 -13.11
N HIS A 80 0.64 16.29 -11.99
CA HIS A 80 0.27 14.89 -12.04
C HIS A 80 -1.11 14.66 -12.66
N ARG A 81 -1.21 13.63 -13.47
CA ARG A 81 -2.51 13.09 -13.91
C ARG A 81 -3.05 12.18 -12.84
N ILE A 82 -4.24 12.46 -12.34
CA ILE A 82 -4.88 11.66 -11.28
C ILE A 82 -6.07 10.92 -11.86
N GLY A 83 -6.16 9.65 -11.56
CA GLY A 83 -7.29 8.79 -11.86
C GLY A 83 -7.80 8.09 -10.59
N ILE A 84 -9.02 7.60 -10.65
CA ILE A 84 -9.60 6.78 -9.62
C ILE A 84 -9.72 5.36 -10.17
N ALA A 85 -9.25 4.39 -9.40
CA ALA A 85 -9.43 2.98 -9.74
C ALA A 85 -9.99 2.22 -8.54
N ARG A 86 -10.64 1.11 -8.82
CA ARG A 86 -11.23 0.23 -7.81
C ARG A 86 -10.66 -1.17 -7.94
N GLY A 87 -10.44 -1.84 -6.81
CA GLY A 87 -10.08 -3.26 -6.75
C GLY A 87 -8.67 -3.63 -7.15
N ILE A 88 -7.79 -2.67 -7.45
CA ILE A 88 -6.41 -2.93 -7.92
C ILE A 88 -5.36 -2.86 -6.81
N TYR A 89 -5.71 -2.44 -5.61
CA TYR A 89 -4.77 -2.08 -4.55
C TYR A 89 -4.36 -3.25 -3.65
N GLY A 90 -4.61 -4.45 -4.11
CA GLY A 90 -4.21 -5.70 -3.45
C GLY A 90 -4.98 -6.04 -2.19
N GLY A 91 -4.46 -7.03 -1.49
CA GLY A 91 -4.93 -7.50 -0.21
C GLY A 91 -3.76 -7.62 0.76
N TYR A 92 -3.90 -7.07 1.96
CA TYR A 92 -2.87 -7.05 2.99
C TYR A 92 -3.23 -8.00 4.13
N GLN A 93 -2.21 -8.76 4.54
CA GLN A 93 -2.25 -9.60 5.74
C GLN A 93 -0.93 -9.42 6.47
N ALA A 94 -0.96 -9.31 7.78
CA ALA A 94 0.26 -9.19 8.57
C ALA A 94 0.15 -9.83 9.93
N ILE A 95 1.32 -10.23 10.44
CA ILE A 95 1.51 -10.69 11.81
C ILE A 95 2.78 -10.03 12.34
N LEU A 96 2.67 -9.37 13.48
CA LEU A 96 3.75 -8.73 14.22
C LEU A 96 3.95 -9.41 15.56
N TRP A 97 5.20 -9.67 15.93
CA TRP A 97 5.55 -10.13 17.26
C TRP A 97 5.79 -8.94 18.19
N ASP A 98 5.00 -8.83 19.24
CA ASP A 98 5.23 -7.90 20.35
C ASP A 98 6.19 -8.54 21.34
N ASN A 99 7.41 -8.04 21.39
CA ASN A 99 8.42 -8.58 22.27
C ASN A 99 8.23 -8.19 23.74
N GLU A 100 7.51 -7.14 24.03
CA GLU A 100 7.23 -6.72 25.41
C GLU A 100 6.16 -7.57 26.04
N ASN A 101 5.03 -7.72 25.36
CA ASN A 101 3.89 -8.48 25.84
C ASN A 101 3.94 -9.98 25.49
N LYS A 102 4.89 -10.41 24.67
CA LYS A 102 5.06 -11.81 24.20
C LYS A 102 3.83 -12.36 23.49
N VAL A 103 3.19 -11.53 22.67
CA VAL A 103 2.00 -11.88 21.89
C VAL A 103 2.19 -11.56 20.43
N TYR A 104 1.39 -12.21 19.58
CA TYR A 104 1.29 -11.86 18.17
C TYR A 104 0.10 -10.92 17.93
N HIS A 105 0.33 -9.86 17.18
CA HIS A 105 -0.70 -9.01 16.63
C HIS A 105 -0.96 -9.40 15.19
N GLY A 106 -2.18 -9.77 14.86
CA GLY A 106 -2.63 -10.03 13.49
C GLY A 106 -3.39 -8.84 12.92
N ALA A 107 -3.23 -8.58 11.65
CA ALA A 107 -4.03 -7.60 10.93
C ALA A 107 -4.46 -8.12 9.57
N SER A 108 -5.71 -7.89 9.24
CA SER A 108 -6.32 -8.20 7.94
C SER A 108 -7.06 -6.97 7.46
N GLU A 109 -6.82 -6.58 6.22
CA GLU A 109 -7.49 -5.41 5.66
C GLU A 109 -8.88 -5.72 5.12
N SER A 110 -9.66 -4.65 4.87
CA SER A 110 -11.05 -4.73 4.43
C SER A 110 -11.26 -4.89 2.91
N ARG A 111 -10.20 -4.81 2.09
CA ARG A 111 -10.32 -4.84 0.61
C ARG A 111 -10.56 -6.22 0.04
N LYS A 112 -10.14 -7.25 0.74
CA LYS A 112 -10.21 -8.66 0.31
C LYS A 112 -10.63 -9.55 1.47
N ASP A 113 -11.22 -10.68 1.13
CA ASP A 113 -11.53 -11.73 2.10
C ASP A 113 -10.24 -12.44 2.50
N GLY A 114 -9.69 -12.03 3.62
CA GLY A 114 -8.48 -12.60 4.18
C GLY A 114 -8.58 -12.61 5.70
N GLN A 115 -7.80 -13.47 6.33
CA GLN A 115 -7.74 -13.57 7.77
C GLN A 115 -6.31 -13.85 8.24
N ALA A 116 -5.82 -13.00 9.16
CA ALA A 116 -4.68 -13.36 9.99
C ALA A 116 -5.22 -14.18 11.18
N ALA A 117 -4.98 -15.47 11.15
CA ALA A 117 -5.43 -16.39 12.19
C ALA A 117 -4.27 -16.94 13.00
N GLY A 118 -4.49 -17.12 14.30
CA GLY A 118 -3.56 -17.78 15.21
C GLY A 118 -4.30 -18.75 16.13
N TYR A 119 -3.57 -19.72 16.66
CA TYR A 119 -4.06 -20.71 17.65
C TYR A 119 -2.94 -21.08 18.63
#